data_c6c9f117f80c5422aad69cf07fd629ac
#
_entry.id   c6c9f117f80c5422aad69cf07fd629ac
#
_cell.length_a   1.000
_cell.length_b   1.000
_cell.length_c   1.000
_cell.angle_alpha   90.00
_cell.angle_beta   90.00
_cell.angle_gamma   90.00
#
_symmetry.space_group_name_H-M   'P 1'
#
loop_
_entity.id
_entity.type
_entity.pdbx_description
1 polymer ?
#
loop_
_entity_poly.entity_id
_entity_poly.type
_entity_poly.pdbx_seq_one_letter_code
_entity_poly.pdbx_strand_id
1 'polypeptide(L)'
;MDKSQLVIVYHRQPYEEVSTGGKVALREHASPNGIVPTLKSFFGRVDQCAWVAWKQIDPRRPQAFEPVINIEDSYGNYVVSRLGLAKEEVRSFYHITSKEALWPILHSFPERYDYDPVDWATFREVNRKFAEAAAAQAAEGGVVWVHDYNLWLMPGYLRALRPDVRIVFFHHTPFPAPNIFNILPWRDEIVSSLLACDQVSFHIPRYAASFVQVVRSLRPVEVPERVPAPEGMSRCGQALSEPWMPARVIHQDREIRIDAFPVGSNNAYIRELAGSARTRELEARIRAELGGRRLIISVGRADYTKGMRDMLLAYQRLLERRPELHGKVQFMVTSVAANEGMTVYRAVQREIEQLAGHINGRYASLGWQPLLFFTRATPFEELIAYYRCADICWITPLRDGLNLVAKEYVAARHELGGSLVLSEFTGAAVELEGAVLTNPYSTRNMDAAIDQALDMPEDEQRQRMRSLWASVSRFSSDAWITHTLQSFARLGVKVH
;
A
#
# COMPACT_ATOMS: atom_id res chain seq x y z
N MET A 1 -33.27 -6.43 0.01
CA MET A 1 -32.24 -5.64 0.66
C MET A 1 -32.19 -4.27 0.00
N ASP A 2 -32.11 -3.24 0.79
CA ASP A 2 -31.98 -1.89 0.27
C ASP A 2 -30.63 -1.75 -0.45
N LYS A 3 -30.61 -1.00 -1.54
CA LYS A 3 -29.42 -0.77 -2.35
C LYS A 3 -28.49 0.22 -1.66
N SER A 4 -27.18 0.02 -1.84
CA SER A 4 -26.15 0.80 -1.16
C SER A 4 -25.79 2.08 -1.93
N GLN A 5 -25.69 3.21 -1.21
CA GLN A 5 -25.23 4.49 -1.77
C GLN A 5 -23.72 4.49 -2.05
N LEU A 6 -22.96 3.68 -1.29
CA LEU A 6 -21.55 3.43 -1.50
C LEU A 6 -21.28 1.93 -1.60
N VAL A 7 -20.72 1.50 -2.71
CA VAL A 7 -20.23 0.12 -2.91
C VAL A 7 -18.71 0.18 -3.05
N ILE A 8 -18.00 -0.32 -2.04
CA ILE A 8 -16.53 -0.47 -2.09
C ILE A 8 -16.21 -1.80 -2.77
N VAL A 9 -15.43 -1.75 -3.83
CA VAL A 9 -15.02 -2.94 -4.58
C VAL A 9 -13.51 -3.11 -4.44
N TYR A 10 -13.12 -4.11 -3.68
CA TYR A 10 -11.72 -4.44 -3.44
C TYR A 10 -11.51 -5.96 -3.45
N HIS A 11 -10.39 -6.42 -3.99
CA HIS A 11 -10.15 -7.85 -4.14
C HIS A 11 -10.05 -8.60 -2.80
N ARG A 12 -9.78 -7.93 -1.68
CA ARG A 12 -9.71 -8.52 -0.34
C ARG A 12 -11.02 -8.37 0.42
N GLN A 13 -11.31 -9.36 1.26
CA GLN A 13 -12.44 -9.32 2.18
C GLN A 13 -12.19 -8.29 3.31
N PRO A 14 -13.27 -7.68 3.85
CA PRO A 14 -13.15 -6.69 4.93
C PRO A 14 -13.04 -7.33 6.33
N TYR A 15 -12.88 -8.64 6.41
CA TYR A 15 -12.77 -9.43 7.64
C TYR A 15 -11.74 -10.56 7.47
N GLU A 16 -11.35 -11.18 8.58
CA GLU A 16 -10.55 -12.40 8.62
C GLU A 16 -11.43 -13.60 8.97
N GLU A 17 -11.18 -14.73 8.32
CA GLU A 17 -11.81 -16.01 8.66
C GLU A 17 -10.90 -16.80 9.59
N VAL A 18 -11.39 -17.08 10.80
CA VAL A 18 -10.65 -17.87 11.80
C VAL A 18 -11.34 -19.20 11.99
N SER A 19 -10.66 -20.30 11.68
CA SER A 19 -11.17 -21.65 11.88
C SER A 19 -10.77 -22.14 13.27
N THR A 20 -11.77 -22.45 14.10
CA THR A 20 -11.58 -23.04 15.44
C THR A 20 -12.50 -24.24 15.58
N GLY A 21 -11.94 -25.43 15.74
CA GLY A 21 -12.73 -26.65 15.93
C GLY A 21 -13.67 -27.00 14.76
N GLY A 22 -13.29 -26.65 13.52
CA GLY A 22 -14.10 -26.91 12.32
C GLY A 22 -15.21 -25.89 12.06
N LYS A 23 -15.37 -24.88 12.93
CA LYS A 23 -16.28 -23.75 12.71
C LYS A 23 -15.48 -22.55 12.23
N VAL A 24 -15.98 -21.88 11.21
CA VAL A 24 -15.40 -20.61 10.71
C VAL A 24 -16.10 -19.46 11.40
N ALA A 25 -15.33 -18.65 12.13
CA ALA A 25 -15.78 -17.39 12.70
C ALA A 25 -15.22 -16.24 11.87
N LEU A 26 -16.03 -15.21 11.63
CA LEU A 26 -15.61 -13.96 11.00
C LEU A 26 -15.12 -13.01 12.09
N ARG A 27 -13.97 -12.44 11.90
CA ARG A 27 -13.37 -11.48 12.84
C ARG A 27 -12.90 -10.24 12.07
N GLU A 28 -12.92 -9.13 12.76
CA GLU A 28 -12.29 -7.91 12.30
C GLU A 28 -10.77 -8.12 12.14
N HIS A 29 -10.15 -7.44 11.17
CA HIS A 29 -8.70 -7.51 10.98
C HIS A 29 -7.95 -7.11 12.24
N ALA A 30 -6.98 -7.95 12.62
CA ALA A 30 -6.18 -7.71 13.84
C ALA A 30 -5.34 -6.42 13.75
N SER A 31 -4.94 -6.00 12.55
CA SER A 31 -4.26 -4.73 12.34
C SER A 31 -5.28 -3.65 11.95
N PRO A 32 -5.41 -2.56 12.72
CA PRO A 32 -6.28 -1.44 12.38
C PRO A 32 -5.68 -0.52 11.32
N ASN A 33 -4.45 -0.79 10.91
CA ASN A 33 -3.76 -0.07 9.85
C ASN A 33 -3.71 -0.87 8.55
N GLY A 34 -3.61 -0.15 7.46
CA GLY A 34 -3.65 -0.68 6.11
C GLY A 34 -4.91 -0.26 5.37
N ILE A 35 -4.99 -0.64 4.11
CA ILE A 35 -6.05 -0.14 3.23
C ILE A 35 -7.45 -0.63 3.63
N VAL A 36 -7.59 -1.88 4.10
CA VAL A 36 -8.91 -2.44 4.44
C VAL A 36 -9.56 -1.70 5.61
N PRO A 37 -8.93 -1.51 6.80
CA PRO A 37 -9.49 -0.70 7.87
C PRO A 37 -9.76 0.74 7.46
N THR A 38 -8.87 1.34 6.65
CA THR A 38 -9.05 2.71 6.15
C THR A 38 -10.29 2.82 5.26
N LEU A 39 -10.55 1.84 4.39
CA LEU A 39 -11.76 1.82 3.56
C LEU A 39 -13.03 1.59 4.40
N LYS A 40 -12.97 0.74 5.41
CA LYS A 40 -14.10 0.49 6.32
C LYS A 40 -14.52 1.75 7.09
N SER A 41 -13.60 2.69 7.32
CA SER A 41 -13.92 3.96 8.01
C SER A 41 -14.95 4.83 7.27
N PHE A 42 -15.26 4.50 6.01
CA PHE A 42 -16.34 5.16 5.26
C PHE A 42 -17.74 4.64 5.61
N PHE A 43 -17.85 3.45 6.23
CA PHE A 43 -19.17 2.85 6.52
C PHE A 43 -20.01 3.67 7.51
N GLY A 44 -19.37 4.42 8.41
CA GLY A 44 -20.07 5.34 9.29
C GLY A 44 -20.32 6.76 8.72
N ARG A 45 -19.92 7.02 7.48
CA ARG A 45 -19.98 8.35 6.84
C ARG A 45 -20.95 8.43 5.65
N VAL A 46 -21.43 7.30 5.18
CA VAL A 46 -22.37 7.19 4.06
C VAL A 46 -23.44 6.17 4.44
N ASP A 47 -24.71 6.51 4.19
CA ASP A 47 -25.80 5.57 4.44
C ASP A 47 -25.72 4.37 3.53
N GLN A 48 -26.03 3.19 4.09
CA GLN A 48 -26.13 1.92 3.35
C GLN A 48 -24.90 1.62 2.49
N CYS A 49 -23.89 1.03 3.11
CA CYS A 49 -22.65 0.64 2.45
C CYS A 49 -22.62 -0.87 2.14
N ALA A 50 -21.98 -1.21 1.03
CA ALA A 50 -21.65 -2.58 0.68
C ALA A 50 -20.18 -2.72 0.33
N TRP A 51 -19.66 -3.94 0.53
CA TRP A 51 -18.32 -4.34 0.12
C TRP A 51 -18.41 -5.50 -0.86
N VAL A 52 -17.67 -5.45 -1.96
CA VAL A 52 -17.58 -6.55 -2.93
C VAL A 52 -16.15 -7.09 -2.94
N ALA A 53 -16.02 -8.41 -2.70
CA ALA A 53 -14.72 -9.11 -2.68
C ALA A 53 -14.87 -10.54 -3.19
N TRP A 54 -13.74 -11.21 -3.47
CA TRP A 54 -13.77 -12.64 -3.78
C TRP A 54 -13.43 -13.50 -2.57
N LYS A 55 -13.91 -14.74 -2.62
CA LYS A 55 -13.56 -15.83 -1.69
C LYS A 55 -13.23 -17.08 -2.50
N GLN A 56 -12.12 -17.75 -2.15
CA GLN A 56 -11.86 -19.07 -2.73
C GLN A 56 -12.86 -20.09 -2.19
N ILE A 57 -13.47 -20.85 -3.09
CA ILE A 57 -14.45 -21.88 -2.78
C ILE A 57 -14.03 -23.24 -3.37
N ASP A 58 -14.60 -24.32 -2.83
CA ASP A 58 -14.58 -25.63 -3.47
C ASP A 58 -15.88 -25.77 -4.30
N PRO A 59 -15.81 -25.79 -5.64
CA PRO A 59 -16.99 -25.90 -6.49
C PRO A 59 -17.80 -27.18 -6.24
N ARG A 60 -17.20 -28.20 -5.63
CA ARG A 60 -17.88 -29.48 -5.28
C ARG A 60 -18.75 -29.37 -4.02
N ARG A 61 -18.66 -28.24 -3.28
CA ARG A 61 -19.42 -27.95 -2.06
C ARG A 61 -20.11 -26.60 -2.13
N PRO A 62 -20.97 -26.34 -3.14
CA PRO A 62 -21.58 -25.03 -3.35
C PRO A 62 -22.49 -24.60 -2.18
N GLN A 63 -23.06 -25.55 -1.43
CA GLN A 63 -23.94 -25.26 -0.30
C GLN A 63 -23.20 -24.63 0.91
N ALA A 64 -21.87 -24.75 0.95
CA ALA A 64 -21.04 -24.14 1.99
C ALA A 64 -20.70 -22.67 1.71
N PHE A 65 -21.14 -22.13 0.57
CA PHE A 65 -20.84 -20.76 0.15
C PHE A 65 -22.11 -19.89 0.18
N GLU A 66 -22.05 -18.85 0.98
CA GLU A 66 -23.09 -17.82 1.08
C GLU A 66 -22.61 -16.57 0.32
N PRO A 67 -23.25 -16.19 -0.81
CA PRO A 67 -22.77 -15.10 -1.68
C PRO A 67 -22.88 -13.73 -1.05
N VAL A 68 -23.87 -13.50 -0.18
CA VAL A 68 -24.11 -12.22 0.48
C VAL A 68 -24.27 -12.43 1.96
N ILE A 69 -23.48 -11.74 2.75
CA ILE A 69 -23.53 -11.79 4.21
C ILE A 69 -23.65 -10.38 4.79
N ASN A 70 -24.24 -10.28 5.97
CA ASN A 70 -24.23 -9.07 6.77
C ASN A 70 -23.12 -9.18 7.81
N ILE A 71 -22.35 -8.13 7.96
CA ILE A 71 -21.30 -8.00 8.96
C ILE A 71 -21.69 -6.87 9.91
N GLU A 72 -21.51 -7.15 11.20
CA GLU A 72 -21.58 -6.17 12.28
C GLU A 72 -20.24 -6.18 13.01
N ASP A 73 -19.55 -5.05 13.00
CA ASP A 73 -18.26 -4.88 13.67
C ASP A 73 -18.08 -3.43 14.17
N SER A 74 -16.86 -3.07 14.59
CA SER A 74 -16.56 -1.74 15.12
C SER A 74 -16.83 -0.58 14.14
N TYR A 75 -16.96 -0.85 12.85
CA TYR A 75 -17.27 0.12 11.78
C TYR A 75 -18.77 0.20 11.46
N GLY A 76 -19.61 -0.60 12.13
CA GLY A 76 -21.07 -0.62 11.95
C GLY A 76 -21.58 -1.84 11.19
N ASN A 77 -22.79 -1.70 10.64
CA ASN A 77 -23.47 -2.76 9.88
C ASN A 77 -23.31 -2.51 8.37
N TYR A 78 -22.85 -3.50 7.64
CA TYR A 78 -22.68 -3.42 6.19
C TYR A 78 -22.83 -4.77 5.51
N VAL A 79 -23.16 -4.72 4.21
CA VAL A 79 -23.31 -5.92 3.38
C VAL A 79 -21.99 -6.28 2.74
N VAL A 80 -21.63 -7.56 2.72
CA VAL A 80 -20.51 -8.10 1.95
C VAL A 80 -21.03 -9.04 0.87
N SER A 81 -20.86 -8.63 -0.39
CA SER A 81 -21.13 -9.47 -1.56
C SER A 81 -19.84 -10.18 -1.94
N ARG A 82 -19.88 -11.51 -1.91
CA ARG A 82 -18.71 -12.37 -2.13
C ARG A 82 -18.83 -13.11 -3.47
N LEU A 83 -17.76 -13.05 -4.26
CA LEU A 83 -17.62 -13.87 -5.45
C LEU A 83 -16.92 -15.17 -5.11
N GLY A 84 -17.58 -16.30 -5.34
CA GLY A 84 -16.95 -17.61 -5.22
C GLY A 84 -16.02 -17.84 -6.42
N LEU A 85 -14.71 -17.95 -6.17
CA LEU A 85 -13.74 -18.32 -7.19
C LEU A 85 -13.14 -19.69 -6.87
N ALA A 86 -13.07 -20.56 -7.87
CA ALA A 86 -12.37 -21.82 -7.76
C ALA A 86 -10.85 -21.60 -7.59
N LYS A 87 -10.14 -22.61 -7.08
CA LYS A 87 -8.70 -22.54 -6.87
C LYS A 87 -7.93 -22.16 -8.14
N GLU A 88 -8.34 -22.70 -9.27
CA GLU A 88 -7.76 -22.45 -10.59
C GLU A 88 -8.02 -21.02 -11.07
N GLU A 89 -9.22 -20.48 -10.83
CA GLU A 89 -9.55 -19.07 -11.12
C GLU A 89 -8.70 -18.13 -10.25
N VAL A 90 -8.56 -18.44 -8.95
CA VAL A 90 -7.69 -17.64 -8.05
C VAL A 90 -6.24 -17.68 -8.50
N ARG A 91 -5.74 -18.86 -8.90
CA ARG A 91 -4.38 -19.00 -9.42
C ARG A 91 -4.17 -18.15 -10.67
N SER A 92 -5.06 -18.26 -11.64
CA SER A 92 -4.97 -17.52 -12.90
C SER A 92 -5.11 -16.01 -12.69
N PHE A 93 -6.19 -15.57 -12.03
CA PHE A 93 -6.50 -14.16 -11.83
C PHE A 93 -5.49 -13.45 -10.91
N TYR A 94 -5.24 -14.04 -9.72
CA TYR A 94 -4.48 -13.34 -8.69
C TYR A 94 -2.98 -13.66 -8.74
N HIS A 95 -2.60 -14.95 -8.78
CA HIS A 95 -1.19 -15.30 -8.69
C HIS A 95 -0.48 -15.01 -10.01
N ILE A 96 -0.98 -15.52 -11.13
CA ILE A 96 -0.33 -15.36 -12.44
C ILE A 96 -0.55 -13.95 -12.97
N THR A 97 -1.79 -13.60 -13.31
CA THR A 97 -2.04 -12.33 -14.00
C THR A 97 -1.69 -11.13 -13.13
N SER A 98 -2.23 -11.07 -11.90
CA SER A 98 -2.01 -9.88 -11.08
C SER A 98 -0.59 -9.78 -10.53
N LYS A 99 0.01 -10.89 -10.04
CA LYS A 99 1.28 -10.84 -9.31
C LYS A 99 2.52 -11.16 -10.17
N GLU A 100 2.42 -12.07 -11.13
CA GLU A 100 3.58 -12.43 -11.95
C GLU A 100 3.65 -11.61 -13.23
N ALA A 101 2.51 -11.18 -13.81
CA ALA A 101 2.50 -10.37 -15.02
C ALA A 101 2.34 -8.86 -14.76
N LEU A 102 1.27 -8.42 -14.10
CA LEU A 102 0.98 -6.99 -13.96
C LEU A 102 1.87 -6.29 -12.92
N TRP A 103 2.16 -6.93 -11.80
CA TRP A 103 2.95 -6.35 -10.70
C TRP A 103 4.35 -5.88 -11.12
N PRO A 104 5.14 -6.63 -11.91
CA PRO A 104 6.43 -6.16 -12.40
C PRO A 104 6.31 -4.89 -13.26
N ILE A 105 5.35 -4.83 -14.17
CA ILE A 105 5.13 -3.67 -15.04
C ILE A 105 4.78 -2.44 -14.22
N LEU A 106 3.86 -2.56 -13.26
CA LEU A 106 3.48 -1.47 -12.37
C LEU A 106 4.66 -0.91 -11.58
N HIS A 107 5.58 -1.77 -11.18
CA HIS A 107 6.78 -1.37 -10.42
C HIS A 107 7.99 -1.08 -11.32
N SER A 108 7.81 -1.01 -12.64
CA SER A 108 8.87 -0.71 -13.63
C SER A 108 10.02 -1.73 -13.64
N PHE A 109 9.68 -3.02 -13.55
CA PHE A 109 10.59 -4.16 -13.71
C PHE A 109 10.21 -4.99 -14.95
N PRO A 110 10.29 -4.43 -16.17
CA PRO A 110 9.86 -5.12 -17.37
C PRO A 110 10.65 -6.42 -17.65
N GLU A 111 11.87 -6.53 -17.14
CA GLU A 111 12.70 -7.74 -17.25
C GLU A 111 12.16 -8.93 -16.43
N ARG A 112 11.20 -8.68 -15.52
CA ARG A 112 10.52 -9.72 -14.72
C ARG A 112 9.13 -10.06 -15.26
N TYR A 113 8.72 -9.40 -16.36
CA TYR A 113 7.42 -9.60 -16.93
C TYR A 113 7.39 -10.87 -17.80
N ASP A 114 6.41 -11.73 -17.50
CA ASP A 114 6.09 -12.90 -18.29
C ASP A 114 4.58 -12.94 -18.53
N TYR A 115 4.15 -12.86 -19.79
CA TYR A 115 2.73 -12.88 -20.14
C TYR A 115 2.28 -14.24 -20.72
N ASP A 116 3.21 -15.12 -21.08
CA ASP A 116 2.88 -16.40 -21.73
C ASP A 116 1.93 -17.26 -20.88
N PRO A 117 2.08 -17.33 -19.53
CA PRO A 117 1.16 -18.10 -18.70
C PRO A 117 -0.16 -17.39 -18.40
N VAL A 118 -0.37 -16.15 -18.89
CA VAL A 118 -1.55 -15.34 -18.57
C VAL A 118 -2.78 -15.83 -19.33
N ASP A 119 -3.80 -16.24 -18.61
CA ASP A 119 -5.15 -16.45 -19.13
C ASP A 119 -5.98 -15.16 -18.95
N TRP A 120 -5.92 -14.30 -19.97
CA TRP A 120 -6.64 -13.03 -19.96
C TRP A 120 -8.16 -13.19 -20.03
N ALA A 121 -8.66 -14.32 -20.54
CA ALA A 121 -10.10 -14.62 -20.54
C ALA A 121 -10.61 -14.79 -19.10
N THR A 122 -9.89 -15.52 -18.26
CA THR A 122 -10.19 -15.62 -16.82
C THR A 122 -10.11 -14.26 -16.13
N PHE A 123 -9.13 -13.40 -16.46
CA PHE A 123 -9.04 -12.06 -15.88
C PHE A 123 -10.26 -11.20 -16.25
N ARG A 124 -10.70 -11.23 -17.52
CA ARG A 124 -11.94 -10.58 -17.98
C ARG A 124 -13.17 -11.09 -17.22
N GLU A 125 -13.31 -12.40 -17.13
CA GLU A 125 -14.46 -13.04 -16.50
C GLU A 125 -14.58 -12.70 -15.01
N VAL A 126 -13.46 -12.71 -14.28
CA VAL A 126 -13.47 -12.32 -12.86
C VAL A 126 -13.84 -10.84 -12.71
N ASN A 127 -13.29 -9.95 -13.53
CA ASN A 127 -13.67 -8.53 -13.52
C ASN A 127 -15.14 -8.31 -13.86
N ARG A 128 -15.71 -9.10 -14.80
CA ARG A 128 -17.14 -9.07 -15.14
C ARG A 128 -18.00 -9.49 -13.94
N LYS A 129 -17.65 -10.58 -13.26
CA LYS A 129 -18.31 -11.02 -12.02
C LYS A 129 -18.29 -9.93 -10.94
N PHE A 130 -17.17 -9.22 -10.78
CA PHE A 130 -17.10 -8.08 -9.85
C PHE A 130 -18.05 -6.95 -10.25
N ALA A 131 -18.14 -6.62 -11.54
CA ALA A 131 -19.05 -5.59 -12.04
C ALA A 131 -20.52 -5.97 -11.80
N GLU A 132 -20.89 -7.23 -12.06
CA GLU A 132 -22.26 -7.74 -11.83
C GLU A 132 -22.63 -7.70 -10.34
N ALA A 133 -21.71 -8.14 -9.47
CA ALA A 133 -21.93 -8.08 -8.02
C ALA A 133 -22.09 -6.64 -7.51
N ALA A 134 -21.27 -5.71 -7.99
CA ALA A 134 -21.35 -4.31 -7.62
C ALA A 134 -22.65 -3.67 -8.18
N ALA A 135 -23.01 -3.95 -9.43
CA ALA A 135 -24.26 -3.51 -10.04
C ALA A 135 -25.49 -3.98 -9.25
N ALA A 136 -25.44 -5.20 -8.71
CA ALA A 136 -26.50 -5.76 -7.89
C ALA A 136 -26.63 -5.05 -6.53
N GLN A 137 -25.58 -4.48 -5.97
CA GLN A 137 -25.60 -3.78 -4.68
C GLN A 137 -25.86 -2.28 -4.78
N ALA A 138 -25.44 -1.63 -5.87
CA ALA A 138 -25.48 -0.18 -6.01
C ALA A 138 -26.91 0.39 -6.12
N ALA A 139 -27.21 1.44 -5.35
CA ALA A 139 -28.40 2.26 -5.51
C ALA A 139 -28.35 3.07 -6.82
N GLU A 140 -29.48 3.60 -7.26
CA GLU A 140 -29.54 4.52 -8.39
C GLU A 140 -28.74 5.79 -8.08
N GLY A 141 -27.84 6.17 -8.99
CA GLY A 141 -26.96 7.32 -8.81
C GLY A 141 -25.88 7.14 -7.71
N GLY A 142 -25.81 5.97 -7.07
CA GLY A 142 -24.83 5.69 -6.03
C GLY A 142 -23.38 5.64 -6.55
N VAL A 143 -22.40 5.64 -5.62
CA VAL A 143 -20.98 5.49 -5.95
C VAL A 143 -20.58 4.02 -5.91
N VAL A 144 -19.90 3.57 -6.96
CA VAL A 144 -19.12 2.33 -6.95
C VAL A 144 -17.65 2.72 -6.96
N TRP A 145 -16.97 2.45 -5.83
CA TRP A 145 -15.57 2.83 -5.61
C TRP A 145 -14.67 1.61 -5.75
N VAL A 146 -13.96 1.57 -6.87
CA VAL A 146 -13.15 0.43 -7.32
C VAL A 146 -11.70 0.65 -6.92
N HIS A 147 -11.08 -0.38 -6.34
CA HIS A 147 -9.71 -0.28 -5.83
C HIS A 147 -8.76 -1.24 -6.51
N ASP A 148 -7.67 -0.66 -7.03
CA ASP A 148 -6.43 -1.27 -7.47
C ASP A 148 -6.50 -2.08 -8.77
N TYR A 149 -5.35 -2.33 -9.34
CA TYR A 149 -5.10 -2.85 -10.70
C TYR A 149 -5.71 -4.24 -10.99
N ASN A 150 -5.98 -5.04 -9.96
CA ASN A 150 -6.69 -6.31 -10.10
C ASN A 150 -8.08 -6.15 -10.78
N LEU A 151 -8.64 -4.95 -10.68
CA LEU A 151 -9.99 -4.62 -11.12
C LEU A 151 -10.01 -3.61 -12.29
N TRP A 152 -8.94 -3.55 -13.05
CA TRP A 152 -8.80 -2.60 -14.16
C TRP A 152 -9.86 -2.71 -15.25
N LEU A 153 -10.45 -3.89 -15.46
CA LEU A 153 -11.50 -4.07 -16.49
C LEU A 153 -12.92 -3.91 -15.95
N MET A 154 -13.08 -3.94 -14.63
CA MET A 154 -14.38 -3.85 -13.98
C MET A 154 -15.16 -2.55 -14.31
N PRO A 155 -14.54 -1.34 -14.36
CA PRO A 155 -15.24 -0.12 -14.68
C PRO A 155 -15.97 -0.15 -16.03
N GLY A 156 -15.33 -0.73 -17.06
CA GLY A 156 -15.93 -0.85 -18.40
C GLY A 156 -17.18 -1.73 -18.39
N TYR A 157 -17.10 -2.88 -17.73
CA TYR A 157 -18.26 -3.77 -17.57
C TYR A 157 -19.37 -3.13 -16.74
N LEU A 158 -19.02 -2.47 -15.65
CA LEU A 158 -20.00 -1.82 -14.78
C LEU A 158 -20.72 -0.69 -15.50
N ARG A 159 -20.02 0.13 -16.27
CA ARG A 159 -20.63 1.22 -17.04
C ARG A 159 -21.67 0.72 -18.04
N ALA A 160 -21.40 -0.44 -18.67
CA ALA A 160 -22.37 -1.06 -19.59
C ALA A 160 -23.62 -1.58 -18.87
N LEU A 161 -23.49 -2.08 -17.64
CA LEU A 161 -24.59 -2.60 -16.82
C LEU A 161 -25.40 -1.48 -16.14
N ARG A 162 -24.71 -0.43 -15.67
CA ARG A 162 -25.25 0.63 -14.83
C ARG A 162 -24.71 2.00 -15.31
N PRO A 163 -25.32 2.59 -16.34
CA PRO A 163 -24.92 3.92 -16.82
C PRO A 163 -25.22 5.04 -15.82
N ASP A 164 -26.10 4.81 -14.87
CA ASP A 164 -26.58 5.74 -13.85
C ASP A 164 -25.60 5.94 -12.68
N VAL A 165 -24.80 4.90 -12.31
CA VAL A 165 -23.90 4.99 -11.15
C VAL A 165 -22.65 5.82 -11.40
N ARG A 166 -22.08 6.37 -10.32
CA ARG A 166 -20.79 7.05 -10.34
C ARG A 166 -19.67 6.05 -10.10
N ILE A 167 -18.73 5.93 -11.03
CA ILE A 167 -17.60 5.00 -10.94
C ILE A 167 -16.35 5.79 -10.59
N VAL A 168 -15.82 5.55 -9.39
CA VAL A 168 -14.56 6.11 -8.91
C VAL A 168 -13.54 5.00 -8.82
N PHE A 169 -12.37 5.19 -9.41
CA PHE A 169 -11.28 4.24 -9.36
C PHE A 169 -10.11 4.81 -8.54
N PHE A 170 -9.56 4.05 -7.60
CA PHE A 170 -8.36 4.43 -6.85
C PHE A 170 -7.23 3.41 -7.10
N HIS A 171 -6.10 3.91 -7.56
CA HIS A 171 -4.91 3.12 -7.88
C HIS A 171 -3.90 3.18 -6.73
N HIS A 172 -3.66 2.04 -6.06
CA HIS A 172 -2.80 1.98 -4.87
C HIS A 172 -1.34 1.67 -5.17
N THR A 173 -1.05 1.15 -6.35
CA THR A 173 0.32 0.83 -6.78
C THR A 173 0.95 2.00 -7.56
N PRO A 174 2.24 1.99 -7.84
CA PRO A 174 2.83 2.92 -8.81
C PRO A 174 2.10 2.82 -10.15
N PHE A 175 2.02 3.92 -10.89
CA PHE A 175 1.58 3.91 -12.28
C PHE A 175 2.76 4.26 -13.18
N PRO A 176 3.20 3.35 -14.07
CA PRO A 176 4.42 3.53 -14.85
C PRO A 176 4.22 4.48 -16.03
N ALA A 177 5.34 4.97 -16.58
CA ALA A 177 5.35 5.78 -17.79
C ALA A 177 4.94 4.94 -19.03
N PRO A 178 4.55 5.61 -20.15
CA PRO A 178 4.06 4.92 -21.35
C PRO A 178 4.99 3.85 -21.93
N ASN A 179 6.30 4.10 -21.92
CA ASN A 179 7.29 3.15 -22.42
C ASN A 179 7.36 1.83 -21.64
N ILE A 180 6.86 1.81 -20.40
CA ILE A 180 6.75 0.60 -19.57
C ILE A 180 5.33 0.04 -19.65
N PHE A 181 4.31 0.87 -19.44
CA PHE A 181 2.91 0.39 -19.47
C PHE A 181 2.53 -0.24 -20.82
N ASN A 182 2.99 0.35 -21.92
CA ASN A 182 2.62 -0.08 -23.26
C ASN A 182 3.27 -1.41 -23.68
N ILE A 183 4.09 -2.04 -22.84
CA ILE A 183 4.53 -3.42 -22.99
C ILE A 183 3.34 -4.39 -22.86
N LEU A 184 2.31 -4.01 -22.06
CA LEU A 184 1.12 -4.85 -21.86
C LEU A 184 0.35 -5.05 -23.18
N PRO A 185 0.11 -6.30 -23.61
CA PRO A 185 -0.70 -6.57 -24.82
C PRO A 185 -2.13 -6.04 -24.69
N TRP A 186 -2.65 -5.98 -23.48
CA TRP A 186 -4.03 -5.59 -23.14
C TRP A 186 -4.19 -4.11 -22.78
N ARG A 187 -3.18 -3.29 -23.03
CA ARG A 187 -3.15 -1.85 -22.70
C ARG A 187 -4.36 -1.07 -23.22
N ASP A 188 -4.82 -1.40 -24.42
CA ASP A 188 -5.98 -0.74 -25.03
C ASP A 188 -7.28 -1.02 -24.29
N GLU A 189 -7.50 -2.27 -23.89
CA GLU A 189 -8.67 -2.70 -23.14
C GLU A 189 -8.66 -2.10 -21.73
N ILE A 190 -7.50 -2.11 -21.06
CA ILE A 190 -7.33 -1.54 -19.72
C ILE A 190 -7.63 -0.04 -19.74
N VAL A 191 -7.02 0.70 -20.67
CA VAL A 191 -7.24 2.16 -20.78
C VAL A 191 -8.68 2.47 -21.13
N SER A 192 -9.30 1.74 -22.05
CA SER A 192 -10.72 1.92 -22.40
C SER A 192 -11.65 1.71 -21.22
N SER A 193 -11.35 0.71 -20.38
CA SER A 193 -12.12 0.46 -19.15
C SER A 193 -11.94 1.59 -18.12
N LEU A 194 -10.73 2.08 -17.90
CA LEU A 194 -10.47 3.16 -16.95
C LEU A 194 -11.08 4.50 -17.42
N LEU A 195 -11.18 4.73 -18.73
CA LEU A 195 -11.90 5.87 -19.29
C LEU A 195 -13.43 5.78 -19.14
N ALA A 196 -13.98 4.65 -18.71
CA ALA A 196 -15.38 4.53 -18.32
C ALA A 196 -15.68 5.06 -16.90
N CYS A 197 -14.65 5.39 -16.11
CA CYS A 197 -14.80 6.00 -14.80
C CYS A 197 -15.28 7.46 -14.88
N ASP A 198 -15.89 7.96 -13.81
CA ASP A 198 -16.15 9.39 -13.60
C ASP A 198 -14.95 10.06 -12.95
N GLN A 199 -14.14 9.29 -12.20
CA GLN A 199 -12.89 9.75 -11.61
C GLN A 199 -11.88 8.61 -11.50
N VAL A 200 -10.59 8.94 -11.75
CA VAL A 200 -9.45 8.06 -11.48
C VAL A 200 -8.48 8.76 -10.53
N SER A 201 -8.18 8.13 -9.41
CA SER A 201 -7.40 8.71 -8.31
C SER A 201 -6.12 7.91 -8.04
N PHE A 202 -5.11 8.62 -7.56
CA PHE A 202 -3.77 8.09 -7.28
C PHE A 202 -3.26 8.59 -5.93
N HIS A 203 -2.16 8.02 -5.44
CA HIS A 203 -1.51 8.53 -4.23
C HIS A 203 -0.77 9.83 -4.45
N ILE A 204 -0.12 9.99 -5.61
CA ILE A 204 0.76 11.12 -5.87
C ILE A 204 0.56 11.70 -7.29
N PRO A 205 0.85 13.00 -7.49
CA PRO A 205 0.70 13.67 -8.78
C PRO A 205 1.46 12.99 -9.93
N ARG A 206 2.65 12.43 -9.68
CA ARG A 206 3.44 11.71 -10.68
C ARG A 206 2.66 10.54 -11.30
N TYR A 207 1.94 9.76 -10.50
CA TYR A 207 1.18 8.62 -11.02
C TYR A 207 -0.03 9.06 -11.82
N ALA A 208 -0.69 10.14 -11.41
CA ALA A 208 -1.75 10.78 -12.18
C ALA A 208 -1.25 11.29 -13.55
N ALA A 209 -0.11 11.96 -13.56
CA ALA A 209 0.53 12.42 -14.79
C ALA A 209 0.93 11.26 -15.71
N SER A 210 1.53 10.18 -15.16
CA SER A 210 1.90 9.00 -15.91
C SER A 210 0.69 8.31 -16.54
N PHE A 211 -0.41 8.18 -15.79
CA PHE A 211 -1.67 7.64 -16.31
C PHE A 211 -2.16 8.44 -17.52
N VAL A 212 -2.23 9.76 -17.42
CA VAL A 212 -2.70 10.62 -18.52
C VAL A 212 -1.74 10.56 -19.71
N GLN A 213 -0.42 10.44 -19.50
CA GLN A 213 0.54 10.22 -20.58
C GLN A 213 0.29 8.88 -21.30
N VAL A 214 0.00 7.80 -20.55
CA VAL A 214 -0.38 6.51 -21.13
C VAL A 214 -1.67 6.63 -21.93
N VAL A 215 -2.71 7.26 -21.38
CA VAL A 215 -3.97 7.50 -22.09
C VAL A 215 -3.72 8.24 -23.41
N ARG A 216 -2.96 9.33 -23.39
CA ARG A 216 -2.63 10.12 -24.59
C ARG A 216 -1.81 9.34 -25.64
N SER A 217 -1.02 8.36 -25.21
CA SER A 217 -0.27 7.53 -26.16
C SER A 217 -1.13 6.52 -26.90
N LEU A 218 -2.33 6.22 -26.39
CA LEU A 218 -3.22 5.16 -26.90
C LEU A 218 -4.54 5.69 -27.44
N ARG A 219 -4.99 6.86 -27.02
CA ARG A 219 -6.29 7.44 -27.35
C ARG A 219 -6.20 8.95 -27.62
N PRO A 220 -6.95 9.47 -28.58
CA PRO A 220 -7.14 10.91 -28.70
C PRO A 220 -7.93 11.41 -27.49
N VAL A 221 -7.31 12.26 -26.69
CA VAL A 221 -7.93 12.88 -25.51
C VAL A 221 -7.48 14.33 -25.38
N GLU A 222 -8.35 15.16 -24.83
CA GLU A 222 -8.03 16.50 -24.41
C GLU A 222 -7.71 16.53 -22.91
N VAL A 223 -6.76 17.39 -22.53
CA VAL A 223 -6.41 17.65 -21.13
C VAL A 223 -6.57 19.16 -20.90
N PRO A 224 -7.83 19.61 -20.67
CA PRO A 224 -8.12 21.06 -20.67
C PRO A 224 -7.59 21.79 -19.45
N GLU A 225 -7.27 21.06 -18.38
CA GLU A 225 -6.90 21.66 -17.10
C GLU A 225 -5.75 20.92 -16.43
N ARG A 226 -4.78 21.71 -15.96
CA ARG A 226 -3.74 21.26 -15.04
C ARG A 226 -3.78 22.12 -13.78
N VAL A 227 -3.59 21.49 -12.63
CA VAL A 227 -3.59 22.14 -11.33
C VAL A 227 -2.25 21.93 -10.62
N PRO A 228 -1.87 22.82 -9.71
CA PRO A 228 -0.72 22.55 -8.84
C PRO A 228 -0.91 21.25 -8.06
N ALA A 229 0.18 20.56 -7.77
CA ALA A 229 0.19 19.47 -6.82
C ALA A 229 -0.38 19.93 -5.47
N PRO A 230 -0.99 19.04 -4.65
CA PRO A 230 -1.41 19.40 -3.30
C PRO A 230 -0.27 20.02 -2.51
N GLU A 231 -0.60 21.04 -1.71
CA GLU A 231 0.40 21.75 -0.90
C GLU A 231 1.18 20.79 0.00
N GLY A 232 2.49 20.86 -0.02
CA GLY A 232 3.40 19.97 0.72
C GLY A 232 3.75 18.67 -0.01
N MET A 233 3.42 18.56 -1.30
CA MET A 233 3.81 17.43 -2.15
C MET A 233 4.65 17.87 -3.35
N SER A 234 5.43 16.91 -3.88
CA SER A 234 6.06 17.00 -5.20
C SER A 234 6.96 18.22 -5.42
N ARG A 235 7.86 18.49 -4.47
CA ARG A 235 8.89 19.53 -4.62
C ARG A 235 9.85 19.21 -5.77
N CYS A 236 10.29 20.22 -6.47
CA CYS A 236 11.31 20.07 -7.52
C CYS A 236 12.58 19.41 -6.98
N GLY A 237 13.21 18.57 -7.79
CA GLY A 237 14.45 17.87 -7.46
C GLY A 237 14.30 16.49 -6.82
N GLN A 238 13.08 16.05 -6.56
CA GLN A 238 12.81 14.68 -6.10
C GLN A 238 12.52 13.74 -7.29
N ALA A 239 12.89 12.46 -7.18
CA ALA A 239 12.74 11.46 -8.25
C ALA A 239 11.29 11.29 -8.74
N LEU A 240 10.32 11.39 -7.83
CA LEU A 240 8.88 11.28 -8.13
C LEU A 240 8.16 12.63 -8.14
N SER A 241 8.91 13.74 -8.25
CA SER A 241 8.32 15.07 -8.28
C SER A 241 7.44 15.29 -9.50
N GLU A 242 6.29 15.92 -9.29
CA GLU A 242 5.39 16.43 -10.33
C GLU A 242 4.64 17.63 -9.76
N PRO A 243 5.16 18.84 -9.92
CA PRO A 243 4.56 20.03 -9.31
C PRO A 243 3.21 20.43 -9.91
N TRP A 244 2.85 19.90 -11.08
CA TRP A 244 1.59 20.14 -11.78
C TRP A 244 1.01 18.83 -12.25
N MET A 245 -0.28 18.60 -11.99
CA MET A 245 -0.97 17.40 -12.43
C MET A 245 -2.17 17.73 -13.32
N PRO A 246 -2.55 16.84 -14.25
CA PRO A 246 -3.81 16.97 -14.96
C PRO A 246 -4.97 16.82 -13.97
N ALA A 247 -5.99 17.67 -14.09
CA ALA A 247 -7.20 17.59 -13.26
C ALA A 247 -8.36 16.92 -13.99
N ARG A 248 -8.35 16.97 -15.33
CA ARG A 248 -9.42 16.41 -16.17
C ARG A 248 -8.86 15.86 -17.47
N VAL A 249 -9.52 14.81 -17.95
CA VAL A 249 -9.34 14.24 -19.29
C VAL A 249 -10.70 14.21 -19.96
N ILE A 250 -10.77 14.63 -21.22
CA ILE A 250 -11.98 14.51 -22.06
C ILE A 250 -11.68 13.50 -23.15
N HIS A 251 -12.52 12.46 -23.22
CA HIS A 251 -12.46 11.42 -24.23
C HIS A 251 -13.86 11.17 -24.80
N GLN A 252 -14.02 11.40 -26.10
CA GLN A 252 -15.36 11.39 -26.72
C GLN A 252 -16.30 12.19 -25.83
N ASP A 253 -17.12 12.78 -25.79
CA ASP A 253 -17.98 13.65 -24.98
C ASP A 253 -18.04 13.35 -23.46
N ARG A 254 -17.08 12.55 -22.93
CA ARG A 254 -16.99 12.15 -21.53
C ARG A 254 -15.86 12.84 -20.80
N GLU A 255 -16.19 13.53 -19.73
CA GLU A 255 -15.23 14.09 -18.78
C GLU A 255 -14.87 13.06 -17.70
N ILE A 256 -13.57 12.83 -17.49
CA ILE A 256 -13.02 12.00 -16.42
C ILE A 256 -12.16 12.88 -15.53
N ARG A 257 -12.48 12.94 -14.25
CA ARG A 257 -11.67 13.64 -13.25
C ARG A 257 -10.43 12.86 -12.92
N ILE A 258 -9.33 13.55 -12.77
CA ILE A 258 -8.05 12.97 -12.33
C ILE A 258 -7.69 13.59 -10.99
N ASP A 259 -7.36 12.75 -10.02
CA ASP A 259 -7.10 13.19 -8.66
C ASP A 259 -5.85 12.52 -8.09
N ALA A 260 -5.19 13.20 -7.17
CA ALA A 260 -4.05 12.62 -6.44
C ALA A 260 -4.05 13.13 -4.99
N PHE A 261 -4.26 12.19 -4.07
CA PHE A 261 -4.15 12.44 -2.63
C PHE A 261 -3.73 11.15 -1.91
N PRO A 262 -2.67 11.18 -1.06
CA PRO A 262 -2.12 9.97 -0.46
C PRO A 262 -3.00 9.45 0.67
N VAL A 263 -3.14 8.14 0.76
CA VAL A 263 -3.69 7.50 1.95
C VAL A 263 -2.79 7.81 3.16
N GLY A 264 -3.41 8.16 4.27
CA GLY A 264 -2.70 8.44 5.52
C GLY A 264 -2.72 7.27 6.51
N SER A 265 -1.84 7.34 7.50
CA SER A 265 -1.93 6.49 8.70
C SER A 265 -2.98 7.02 9.67
N ASN A 266 -3.58 6.11 10.46
CA ASN A 266 -4.47 6.49 11.55
C ASN A 266 -3.65 7.02 12.75
N ASN A 267 -3.29 8.29 12.67
CA ASN A 267 -2.40 8.93 13.65
C ASN A 267 -2.99 8.97 15.05
N ALA A 268 -4.30 9.15 15.19
CA ALA A 268 -4.98 9.19 16.49
C ALA A 268 -4.84 7.84 17.20
N TYR A 269 -5.13 6.76 16.50
CA TYR A 269 -5.01 5.41 17.03
C TYR A 269 -3.56 5.02 17.36
N ILE A 270 -2.60 5.36 16.49
CA ILE A 270 -1.17 5.10 16.75
C ILE A 270 -0.71 5.82 18.02
N ARG A 271 -1.13 7.06 18.22
CA ARG A 271 -0.79 7.84 19.44
C ARG A 271 -1.47 7.27 20.69
N GLU A 272 -2.71 6.85 20.59
CA GLU A 272 -3.42 6.16 21.68
C GLU A 272 -2.66 4.89 22.09
N LEU A 273 -2.31 4.03 21.14
CA LEU A 273 -1.50 2.85 21.43
C LEU A 273 -0.14 3.20 22.02
N ALA A 274 0.57 4.19 21.46
CA ALA A 274 1.85 4.65 21.96
C ALA A 274 1.78 5.13 23.42
N GLY A 275 0.63 5.67 23.85
CA GLY A 275 0.33 6.08 25.22
C GLY A 275 -0.18 4.96 26.13
N SER A 276 -0.46 3.76 25.63
CA SER A 276 -1.02 2.66 26.41
C SER A 276 -0.06 2.12 27.48
N ALA A 277 -0.59 1.56 28.57
CA ALA A 277 0.22 0.93 29.61
C ALA A 277 1.00 -0.27 29.04
N ARG A 278 0.37 -1.03 28.16
CA ARG A 278 0.97 -2.21 27.52
C ARG A 278 2.15 -1.84 26.62
N THR A 279 2.00 -0.81 25.78
CA THR A 279 3.11 -0.33 24.93
C THR A 279 4.27 0.17 25.78
N ARG A 280 4.01 0.90 26.88
CA ARG A 280 5.09 1.36 27.79
C ARG A 280 5.84 0.20 28.44
N GLU A 281 5.13 -0.85 28.86
CA GLU A 281 5.74 -2.08 29.41
C GLU A 281 6.64 -2.76 28.36
N LEU A 282 6.13 -2.92 27.14
CA LEU A 282 6.89 -3.48 26.01
C LEU A 282 8.12 -2.63 25.68
N GLU A 283 7.98 -1.30 25.62
CA GLU A 283 9.08 -0.35 25.40
C GLU A 283 10.17 -0.50 26.47
N ALA A 284 9.79 -0.56 27.75
CA ALA A 284 10.74 -0.74 28.84
C ALA A 284 11.53 -2.06 28.72
N ARG A 285 10.84 -3.15 28.36
CA ARG A 285 11.47 -4.45 28.12
C ARG A 285 12.43 -4.41 26.92
N ILE A 286 12.00 -3.85 25.79
CA ILE A 286 12.83 -3.72 24.59
C ILE A 286 14.08 -2.89 24.89
N ARG A 287 13.95 -1.77 25.59
CA ARG A 287 15.11 -0.93 26.00
C ARG A 287 16.08 -1.66 26.92
N ALA A 288 15.57 -2.46 27.86
CA ALA A 288 16.42 -3.30 28.72
C ALA A 288 17.19 -4.34 27.91
N GLU A 289 16.54 -5.02 26.95
CA GLU A 289 17.18 -6.00 26.05
C GLU A 289 18.21 -5.34 25.13
N LEU A 290 17.95 -4.11 24.66
CA LEU A 290 18.90 -3.34 23.84
C LEU A 290 20.16 -2.95 24.64
N GLY A 291 20.08 -2.80 25.98
CA GLY A 291 21.24 -2.49 26.81
C GLY A 291 22.01 -1.24 26.38
N GLY A 292 21.28 -0.20 25.92
CA GLY A 292 21.86 1.05 25.44
C GLY A 292 22.30 1.04 23.96
N ARG A 293 22.11 -0.07 23.25
CA ARG A 293 22.39 -0.14 21.80
C ARG A 293 21.34 0.67 21.03
N ARG A 294 21.78 1.28 19.94
CA ARG A 294 20.90 1.98 19.01
C ARG A 294 20.15 0.94 18.16
N LEU A 295 18.85 1.13 18.02
CA LEU A 295 17.99 0.27 17.22
C LEU A 295 17.71 0.88 15.85
N ILE A 296 18.05 0.15 14.79
CA ILE A 296 17.57 0.41 13.42
C ILE A 296 16.42 -0.56 13.17
N ILE A 297 15.34 -0.10 12.54
CA ILE A 297 14.18 -0.95 12.22
C ILE A 297 13.81 -0.87 10.74
N SER A 298 13.44 -2.02 10.18
CA SER A 298 12.77 -2.09 8.88
C SER A 298 11.65 -3.12 8.92
N VAL A 299 10.50 -2.75 8.38
CA VAL A 299 9.30 -3.61 8.37
C VAL A 299 8.77 -3.70 6.95
N GLY A 300 8.52 -4.92 6.48
CA GLY A 300 8.01 -5.12 5.15
C GLY A 300 7.61 -6.55 4.86
N ARG A 301 7.22 -6.80 3.61
CA ARG A 301 6.98 -8.14 3.08
C ARG A 301 8.20 -8.60 2.29
N ALA A 302 8.38 -9.92 2.19
CA ALA A 302 9.36 -10.52 1.30
C ALA A 302 8.90 -10.35 -0.17
N ASP A 303 9.19 -9.20 -0.72
CA ASP A 303 8.86 -8.80 -2.08
C ASP A 303 10.10 -8.12 -2.69
N TYR A 304 10.48 -8.50 -3.91
CA TYR A 304 11.66 -7.94 -4.58
C TYR A 304 11.57 -6.41 -4.75
N THR A 305 10.36 -5.86 -4.85
CA THR A 305 10.16 -4.41 -4.97
C THR A 305 10.57 -3.66 -3.70
N LYS A 306 10.65 -4.35 -2.55
CA LYS A 306 10.93 -3.74 -1.24
C LYS A 306 12.42 -3.49 -0.97
N GLY A 307 13.33 -3.92 -1.86
CA GLY A 307 14.78 -3.61 -1.77
C GLY A 307 15.47 -4.15 -0.51
N MET A 308 14.89 -5.17 0.13
CA MET A 308 15.42 -5.68 1.40
C MET A 308 16.81 -6.32 1.26
N ARG A 309 17.05 -6.98 0.12
CA ARG A 309 18.37 -7.50 -0.22
C ARG A 309 19.44 -6.40 -0.23
N ASP A 310 19.17 -5.31 -0.94
CA ASP A 310 20.13 -4.22 -1.12
C ASP A 310 20.36 -3.46 0.19
N MET A 311 19.33 -3.36 1.02
CA MET A 311 19.40 -2.81 2.37
C MET A 311 20.28 -3.68 3.30
N LEU A 312 20.13 -5.00 3.29
CA LEU A 312 20.98 -5.91 4.08
C LEU A 312 22.43 -5.87 3.63
N LEU A 313 22.69 -5.79 2.32
CA LEU A 313 24.04 -5.59 1.79
C LEU A 313 24.63 -4.25 2.22
N ALA A 314 23.83 -3.18 2.26
CA ALA A 314 24.29 -1.89 2.76
C ALA A 314 24.58 -1.93 4.26
N TYR A 315 23.80 -2.69 5.05
CA TYR A 315 24.07 -2.91 6.46
C TYR A 315 25.36 -3.73 6.69
N GLN A 316 25.59 -4.75 5.88
CA GLN A 316 26.86 -5.49 5.92
C GLN A 316 28.06 -4.57 5.66
N ARG A 317 28.00 -3.75 4.61
CA ARG A 317 29.06 -2.77 4.31
C ARG A 317 29.23 -1.72 5.43
N LEU A 318 28.13 -1.31 6.09
CA LEU A 318 28.20 -0.44 7.26
C LEU A 318 29.05 -1.06 8.37
N LEU A 319 28.81 -2.34 8.71
CA LEU A 319 29.60 -3.05 9.72
C LEU A 319 31.06 -3.25 9.31
N GLU A 320 31.34 -3.42 8.02
CA GLU A 320 32.71 -3.51 7.48
C GLU A 320 33.45 -2.17 7.58
N ARG A 321 32.80 -1.07 7.22
CA ARG A 321 33.41 0.27 7.20
C ARG A 321 33.54 0.91 8.58
N ARG A 322 32.64 0.54 9.51
CA ARG A 322 32.51 1.16 10.83
C ARG A 322 32.58 0.14 11.97
N PRO A 323 33.76 -0.49 12.20
CA PRO A 323 33.92 -1.50 13.29
C PRO A 323 33.58 -0.95 14.68
N GLU A 324 33.69 0.38 14.89
CA GLU A 324 33.32 1.03 16.15
C GLU A 324 31.82 0.93 16.50
N LEU A 325 30.98 0.56 15.54
CA LEU A 325 29.54 0.29 15.75
C LEU A 325 29.24 -1.13 16.24
N HIS A 326 30.24 -2.04 16.20
CA HIS A 326 30.03 -3.40 16.71
C HIS A 326 29.67 -3.37 18.19
N GLY A 327 28.62 -4.07 18.54
CA GLY A 327 28.07 -4.08 19.89
C GLY A 327 27.26 -2.81 20.26
N LYS A 328 27.21 -1.79 19.41
CA LYS A 328 26.52 -0.51 19.69
C LYS A 328 25.28 -0.29 18.86
N VAL A 329 25.10 -0.99 17.73
CA VAL A 329 23.92 -0.93 16.90
C VAL A 329 23.29 -2.31 16.77
N GLN A 330 22.00 -2.34 16.61
CA GLN A 330 21.23 -3.56 16.34
C GLN A 330 20.20 -3.25 15.25
N PHE A 331 20.12 -4.09 14.23
CA PHE A 331 19.16 -3.92 13.16
C PHE A 331 18.07 -4.97 13.26
N MET A 332 16.82 -4.52 13.44
CA MET A 332 15.63 -5.37 13.44
C MET A 332 14.96 -5.31 12.07
N VAL A 333 14.82 -6.45 11.44
CA VAL A 333 14.14 -6.59 10.15
C VAL A 333 12.98 -7.56 10.28
N THR A 334 11.78 -7.11 9.93
CA THR A 334 10.62 -7.97 9.77
C THR A 334 10.34 -8.17 8.29
N SER A 335 10.42 -9.42 7.83
CA SER A 335 10.17 -9.81 6.44
C SER A 335 9.11 -10.89 6.39
N VAL A 336 7.83 -10.46 6.33
CA VAL A 336 6.70 -11.40 6.29
C VAL A 336 6.56 -11.98 4.90
N ALA A 337 6.42 -13.31 4.78
CA ALA A 337 6.19 -13.97 3.52
C ALA A 337 4.96 -13.38 2.80
N ALA A 338 5.12 -12.95 1.55
CA ALA A 338 4.07 -12.26 0.81
C ALA A 338 2.94 -13.22 0.38
N ASN A 339 3.28 -14.46 0.04
CA ASN A 339 2.34 -15.55 -0.31
C ASN A 339 3.08 -16.89 -0.41
N GLU A 340 2.64 -17.90 0.30
CA GLU A 340 3.31 -19.22 0.33
C GLU A 340 3.26 -19.97 -1.02
N GLY A 341 2.35 -19.59 -1.92
CA GLY A 341 2.13 -20.25 -3.21
C GLY A 341 3.04 -19.81 -4.35
N MET A 342 3.80 -18.72 -4.23
CA MET A 342 4.50 -18.08 -5.35
C MET A 342 6.01 -18.31 -5.31
N THR A 343 6.56 -18.85 -6.41
CA THR A 343 7.97 -19.24 -6.50
C THR A 343 8.93 -18.05 -6.38
N VAL A 344 8.59 -16.90 -7.00
CA VAL A 344 9.42 -15.69 -6.99
C VAL A 344 9.61 -15.14 -5.57
N TYR A 345 8.55 -15.11 -4.77
CA TYR A 345 8.65 -14.61 -3.39
C TYR A 345 9.37 -15.57 -2.46
N ARG A 346 9.26 -16.89 -2.70
CA ARG A 346 10.06 -17.88 -1.97
C ARG A 346 11.56 -17.77 -2.27
N ALA A 347 11.93 -17.42 -3.50
CA ALA A 347 13.32 -17.19 -3.86
C ALA A 347 13.87 -15.93 -3.15
N VAL A 348 13.10 -14.84 -3.17
CA VAL A 348 13.43 -13.60 -2.46
C VAL A 348 13.57 -13.85 -0.95
N GLN A 349 12.63 -14.57 -0.34
CA GLN A 349 12.68 -14.89 1.09
C GLN A 349 13.95 -15.67 1.45
N ARG A 350 14.29 -16.72 0.68
CA ARG A 350 15.50 -17.52 0.90
C ARG A 350 16.77 -16.68 0.79
N GLU A 351 16.86 -15.80 -0.20
CA GLU A 351 18.02 -14.93 -0.37
C GLU A 351 18.20 -13.99 0.83
N ILE A 352 17.11 -13.40 1.32
CA ILE A 352 17.11 -12.53 2.51
C ILE A 352 17.55 -13.32 3.76
N GLU A 353 17.02 -14.53 3.96
CA GLU A 353 17.38 -15.41 5.08
C GLU A 353 18.86 -15.82 5.03
N GLN A 354 19.40 -16.12 3.85
CA GLN A 354 20.81 -16.44 3.66
C GLN A 354 21.71 -15.24 4.00
N LEU A 355 21.35 -14.03 3.53
CA LEU A 355 22.08 -12.81 3.86
C LEU A 355 22.04 -12.52 5.37
N ALA A 356 20.88 -12.67 5.99
CA ALA A 356 20.73 -12.49 7.43
C ALA A 356 21.61 -13.45 8.21
N GLY A 357 21.63 -14.73 7.82
CA GLY A 357 22.52 -15.74 8.39
C GLY A 357 24.00 -15.43 8.19
N HIS A 358 24.37 -14.95 6.99
CA HIS A 358 25.75 -14.58 6.68
C HIS A 358 26.24 -13.38 7.54
N ILE A 359 25.42 -12.32 7.65
CA ILE A 359 25.75 -11.15 8.47
C ILE A 359 25.94 -11.56 9.93
N ASN A 360 25.02 -12.32 10.50
CA ASN A 360 25.12 -12.78 11.88
C ASN A 360 26.31 -13.71 12.06
N GLY A 361 26.54 -14.67 11.17
CA GLY A 361 27.69 -15.59 11.24
C GLY A 361 29.04 -14.89 11.21
N ARG A 362 29.13 -13.73 10.53
CA ARG A 362 30.38 -12.98 10.38
C ARG A 362 30.67 -12.03 11.54
N TYR A 363 29.62 -11.41 12.12
CA TYR A 363 29.79 -10.27 13.05
C TYR A 363 29.27 -10.54 14.46
N ALA A 364 28.42 -11.55 14.69
CA ALA A 364 27.85 -11.80 16.00
C ALA A 364 28.90 -12.19 17.05
N SER A 365 28.64 -11.87 18.30
CA SER A 365 29.34 -12.31 19.46
C SER A 365 28.36 -12.80 20.54
N LEU A 366 28.86 -13.42 21.64
CA LEU A 366 27.99 -13.93 22.71
C LEU A 366 27.02 -12.89 23.29
N GLY A 367 27.42 -11.61 23.33
CA GLY A 367 26.62 -10.54 23.89
C GLY A 367 25.91 -9.66 22.85
N TRP A 368 26.08 -9.94 21.55
CA TRP A 368 25.55 -9.09 20.52
C TRP A 368 25.27 -9.83 19.21
N GLN A 369 24.03 -9.73 18.75
CA GLN A 369 23.59 -10.18 17.45
C GLN A 369 23.29 -8.94 16.60
N PRO A 370 24.04 -8.66 15.52
CA PRO A 370 23.89 -7.43 14.74
C PRO A 370 22.54 -7.30 14.06
N LEU A 371 21.95 -8.42 13.61
CA LEU A 371 20.70 -8.46 12.88
C LEU A 371 19.67 -9.37 13.56
N LEU A 372 18.55 -8.79 14.00
CA LEU A 372 17.35 -9.51 14.43
C LEU A 372 16.42 -9.65 13.22
N PHE A 373 16.20 -10.89 12.78
CA PHE A 373 15.42 -11.17 11.59
C PHE A 373 14.15 -11.97 11.93
N PHE A 374 12.99 -11.40 11.63
CA PHE A 374 11.68 -12.01 11.90
C PHE A 374 10.92 -12.26 10.60
N THR A 375 10.43 -13.48 10.40
CA THR A 375 9.60 -13.90 9.25
C THR A 375 8.11 -13.93 9.57
N ARG A 376 7.74 -13.75 10.84
CA ARG A 376 6.34 -13.65 11.29
C ARG A 376 5.88 -12.20 11.37
N ALA A 377 4.58 -11.99 11.19
CA ALA A 377 3.99 -10.69 11.45
C ALA A 377 4.11 -10.34 12.95
N THR A 378 4.55 -9.13 13.24
CA THR A 378 4.57 -8.58 14.59
C THR A 378 3.19 -7.98 14.90
N PRO A 379 2.57 -8.28 16.04
CA PRO A 379 1.33 -7.62 16.47
C PRO A 379 1.50 -6.09 16.45
N PHE A 380 0.47 -5.37 16.04
CA PHE A 380 0.61 -3.93 15.78
C PHE A 380 1.02 -3.13 17.02
N GLU A 381 0.47 -3.45 18.20
CA GLU A 381 0.86 -2.82 19.46
C GLU A 381 2.34 -3.06 19.83
N GLU A 382 2.85 -4.28 19.60
CA GLU A 382 4.26 -4.60 19.77
C GLU A 382 5.13 -3.83 18.75
N LEU A 383 4.65 -3.69 17.53
CA LEU A 383 5.34 -2.93 16.48
C LEU A 383 5.45 -1.44 16.84
N ILE A 384 4.40 -0.85 17.44
CA ILE A 384 4.45 0.52 17.95
C ILE A 384 5.53 0.66 19.05
N ALA A 385 5.66 -0.30 19.96
CA ALA A 385 6.71 -0.29 20.97
C ALA A 385 8.12 -0.34 20.31
N TYR A 386 8.30 -1.16 19.28
CA TYR A 386 9.56 -1.17 18.52
C TYR A 386 9.81 0.17 17.80
N TYR A 387 8.81 0.77 17.18
CA TYR A 387 8.97 2.10 16.56
C TYR A 387 9.39 3.15 17.58
N ARG A 388 8.85 3.12 18.79
CA ARG A 388 9.21 4.04 19.86
C ARG A 388 10.62 3.82 20.41
N CYS A 389 11.15 2.61 20.32
CA CYS A 389 12.54 2.29 20.69
C CYS A 389 13.54 2.54 19.55
N ALA A 390 13.09 2.52 18.28
CA ALA A 390 13.98 2.59 17.14
C ALA A 390 14.51 4.02 16.90
N ASP A 391 15.84 4.18 16.86
CA ASP A 391 16.51 5.45 16.57
C ASP A 391 16.45 5.79 15.10
N ILE A 392 16.43 4.76 14.23
CA ILE A 392 16.39 4.90 12.77
C ILE A 392 15.35 3.94 12.22
N CYS A 393 14.43 4.45 11.40
CA CYS A 393 13.60 3.62 10.52
C CYS A 393 14.19 3.65 9.11
N TRP A 394 14.53 2.48 8.57
CA TRP A 394 15.21 2.34 7.30
C TRP A 394 14.31 1.63 6.29
N ILE A 395 13.78 2.37 5.30
CA ILE A 395 12.80 1.91 4.33
C ILE A 395 13.28 2.28 2.93
N THR A 396 13.81 1.31 2.21
CA THR A 396 14.44 1.56 0.90
C THR A 396 13.91 0.63 -0.19
N PRO A 397 12.58 0.62 -0.44
CA PRO A 397 12.04 -0.12 -1.58
C PRO A 397 12.61 0.41 -2.90
N LEU A 398 12.77 -0.49 -3.86
CA LEU A 398 13.15 -0.13 -5.24
C LEU A 398 12.02 0.63 -5.93
N ARG A 399 10.76 0.27 -5.63
CA ARG A 399 9.54 0.97 -6.02
C ARG A 399 8.45 0.71 -5.00
N ASP A 400 7.69 1.73 -4.64
CA ASP A 400 6.52 1.60 -3.78
C ASP A 400 5.47 2.66 -4.11
N GLY A 401 4.19 2.28 -4.15
CA GLY A 401 3.09 3.20 -4.44
C GLY A 401 2.96 4.32 -3.41
N LEU A 402 3.18 4.02 -2.13
CA LEU A 402 3.09 5.00 -1.04
C LEU A 402 4.07 4.68 0.09
N ASN A 403 3.86 3.62 0.85
CA ASN A 403 4.51 3.16 2.07
C ASN A 403 3.96 3.78 3.37
N LEU A 404 3.03 3.06 4.01
CA LEU A 404 2.45 3.47 5.30
C LEU A 404 3.39 3.27 6.48
N VAL A 405 4.35 2.33 6.41
CA VAL A 405 5.31 2.05 7.51
C VAL A 405 6.11 3.29 7.88
N ALA A 406 6.53 4.08 6.88
CA ALA A 406 7.22 5.36 7.11
C ALA A 406 6.34 6.33 7.92
N LYS A 407 5.05 6.43 7.58
CA LYS A 407 4.10 7.30 8.29
C LYS A 407 3.79 6.79 9.70
N GLU A 408 3.66 5.47 9.87
CA GLU A 408 3.43 4.82 11.17
C GLU A 408 4.59 5.06 12.14
N TYR A 409 5.83 4.91 11.67
CA TYR A 409 7.02 5.22 12.45
C TYR A 409 7.01 6.67 12.95
N VAL A 410 6.77 7.62 12.05
CA VAL A 410 6.71 9.04 12.40
C VAL A 410 5.59 9.31 13.42
N ALA A 411 4.40 8.76 13.21
CA ALA A 411 3.27 8.93 14.12
C ALA A 411 3.53 8.36 15.53
N ALA A 412 4.25 7.23 15.61
CA ALA A 412 4.60 6.61 16.89
C ALA A 412 5.74 7.34 17.64
N ARG A 413 6.63 8.03 16.90
CA ARG A 413 7.90 8.54 17.45
C ARG A 413 8.08 10.06 17.43
N HIS A 414 7.18 10.83 16.86
CA HIS A 414 7.35 12.27 16.59
C HIS A 414 7.79 13.11 17.81
N GLU A 415 7.45 12.68 19.05
CA GLU A 415 7.84 13.36 20.30
C GLU A 415 9.25 12.97 20.77
N LEU A 416 9.81 11.85 20.29
CA LEU A 416 11.06 11.26 20.77
C LEU A 416 12.27 11.60 19.90
N GLY A 417 12.04 12.14 18.69
CA GLY A 417 13.08 12.31 17.69
C GLY A 417 13.42 10.98 16.99
N GLY A 418 14.55 10.94 16.30
CA GLY A 418 15.00 9.81 15.48
C GLY A 418 15.07 10.19 14.01
N SER A 419 15.48 9.23 13.18
CA SER A 419 15.71 9.47 11.75
C SER A 419 14.90 8.50 10.90
N LEU A 420 14.39 8.99 9.77
CA LEU A 420 13.79 8.19 8.72
C LEU A 420 14.71 8.18 7.50
N VAL A 421 15.26 7.03 7.12
CA VAL A 421 15.95 6.83 5.85
C VAL A 421 14.94 6.23 4.87
N LEU A 422 14.68 6.93 3.77
CA LEU A 422 13.61 6.60 2.85
C LEU A 422 14.09 6.59 1.40
N SER A 423 13.67 5.58 0.64
CA SER A 423 13.89 5.56 -0.81
C SER A 423 13.19 6.72 -1.50
N GLU A 424 13.88 7.42 -2.38
CA GLU A 424 13.30 8.45 -3.25
C GLU A 424 12.27 7.91 -4.26
N PHE A 425 12.18 6.58 -4.42
CA PHE A 425 11.21 5.89 -5.29
C PHE A 425 9.98 5.36 -4.54
N THR A 426 9.75 5.79 -3.30
CA THR A 426 8.50 5.62 -2.57
C THR A 426 7.56 6.79 -2.83
N GLY A 427 6.25 6.52 -2.99
CA GLY A 427 5.27 7.61 -3.12
C GLY A 427 5.30 8.56 -1.92
N ALA A 428 5.51 8.07 -0.70
CA ALA A 428 5.62 8.90 0.49
C ALA A 428 6.83 9.87 0.49
N ALA A 429 7.85 9.63 -0.33
CA ALA A 429 9.02 10.52 -0.40
C ALA A 429 8.67 11.95 -0.85
N VAL A 430 7.61 12.11 -1.66
CA VAL A 430 7.20 13.43 -2.16
C VAL A 430 6.52 14.31 -1.11
N GLU A 431 6.13 13.73 0.03
CA GLU A 431 5.50 14.44 1.14
C GLU A 431 6.39 14.49 2.40
N LEU A 432 7.30 13.52 2.60
CA LEU A 432 8.10 13.37 3.82
C LEU A 432 9.44 14.09 3.74
N GLU A 433 9.39 15.41 3.71
CA GLU A 433 10.55 16.28 3.51
C GLU A 433 11.69 16.10 4.54
N GLY A 434 11.36 15.77 5.77
CA GLY A 434 12.35 15.55 6.84
C GLY A 434 13.14 14.23 6.71
N ALA A 435 12.78 13.33 5.78
CA ALA A 435 13.49 12.07 5.58
C ALA A 435 14.89 12.27 5.00
N VAL A 436 15.80 11.37 5.35
CA VAL A 436 17.07 11.20 4.64
C VAL A 436 16.77 10.38 3.40
N LEU A 437 16.63 11.05 2.25
CA LEU A 437 16.32 10.38 1.00
C LEU A 437 17.55 9.67 0.43
N THR A 438 17.34 8.48 -0.14
CA THR A 438 18.40 7.71 -0.77
C THR A 438 17.93 7.04 -2.06
N ASN A 439 18.86 6.86 -2.98
CA ASN A 439 18.65 6.05 -4.17
C ASN A 439 19.04 4.59 -3.90
N PRO A 440 18.09 3.66 -3.79
CA PRO A 440 18.38 2.26 -3.48
C PRO A 440 19.15 1.52 -4.58
N TYR A 441 19.23 2.09 -5.78
CA TYR A 441 20.06 1.56 -6.88
C TYR A 441 21.52 2.00 -6.80
N SER A 442 21.87 2.92 -5.89
CA SER A 442 23.22 3.43 -5.70
C SER A 442 23.78 2.97 -4.36
N THR A 443 24.75 2.07 -4.41
CA THR A 443 25.51 1.62 -3.23
C THR A 443 26.05 2.79 -2.42
N ARG A 444 26.64 3.78 -3.08
CA ARG A 444 27.20 4.98 -2.45
C ARG A 444 26.13 5.81 -1.73
N ASN A 445 24.95 6.01 -2.35
CA ASN A 445 23.88 6.77 -1.72
C ASN A 445 23.28 6.02 -0.52
N MET A 446 23.10 4.71 -0.63
CA MET A 446 22.63 3.87 0.49
C MET A 446 23.59 3.95 1.68
N ASP A 447 24.89 3.83 1.42
CA ASP A 447 25.93 3.89 2.46
C ASP A 447 25.98 5.29 3.10
N ALA A 448 25.95 6.36 2.29
CA ALA A 448 25.96 7.74 2.79
C ALA A 448 24.70 8.07 3.62
N ALA A 449 23.54 7.59 3.20
CA ALA A 449 22.28 7.89 3.90
C ALA A 449 22.21 7.26 5.29
N ILE A 450 22.67 6.01 5.44
CA ILE A 450 22.68 5.37 6.76
C ILE A 450 23.76 5.97 7.67
N ASP A 451 24.93 6.34 7.13
CA ASP A 451 25.96 7.06 7.87
C ASP A 451 25.42 8.42 8.36
N GLN A 452 24.79 9.21 7.47
CA GLN A 452 24.15 10.48 7.84
C GLN A 452 23.12 10.30 8.97
N ALA A 453 22.26 9.28 8.89
CA ALA A 453 21.25 9.03 9.90
C ALA A 453 21.85 8.62 11.26
N LEU A 454 22.98 7.86 11.24
CA LEU A 454 23.70 7.46 12.43
C LEU A 454 24.44 8.62 13.09
N ASP A 455 25.03 9.51 12.29
CA ASP A 455 25.86 10.62 12.80
C ASP A 455 25.06 11.91 12.99
N MET A 456 23.75 11.90 12.73
CA MET A 456 22.89 13.07 12.82
C MET A 456 22.77 13.58 14.26
N PRO A 457 23.06 14.88 14.53
CA PRO A 457 22.87 15.48 15.85
C PRO A 457 21.40 15.43 16.31
N GLU A 458 21.19 15.31 17.62
CA GLU A 458 19.82 15.21 18.18
C GLU A 458 18.92 16.38 17.80
N ASP A 459 19.46 17.61 17.75
CA ASP A 459 18.67 18.79 17.38
C ASP A 459 18.19 18.71 15.94
N GLU A 460 19.02 18.23 15.02
CA GLU A 460 18.63 17.99 13.64
C GLU A 460 17.61 16.87 13.56
N GLN A 461 17.80 15.76 14.29
CA GLN A 461 16.80 14.68 14.36
C GLN A 461 15.43 15.20 14.79
N ARG A 462 15.38 16.03 15.84
CA ARG A 462 14.13 16.63 16.34
C ARG A 462 13.52 17.60 15.34
N GLN A 463 14.34 18.40 14.65
CA GLN A 463 13.85 19.32 13.63
C GLN A 463 13.25 18.57 12.44
N ARG A 464 13.95 17.57 11.92
CA ARG A 464 13.47 16.72 10.83
C ARG A 464 12.20 15.96 11.21
N MET A 465 12.16 15.42 12.43
CA MET A 465 10.98 14.70 12.92
C MET A 465 9.76 15.63 13.06
N ARG A 466 9.93 16.89 13.45
CA ARG A 466 8.83 17.89 13.44
C ARG A 466 8.31 18.14 12.03
N SER A 467 9.19 18.25 11.03
CA SER A 467 8.79 18.40 9.63
C SER A 467 8.03 17.15 9.13
N LEU A 468 8.55 15.96 9.42
CA LEU A 468 7.88 14.68 9.10
C LEU A 468 6.50 14.59 9.74
N TRP A 469 6.37 14.95 11.02
CA TRP A 469 5.11 14.93 11.72
C TRP A 469 4.09 15.93 11.14
N ALA A 470 4.52 17.12 10.76
CA ALA A 470 3.66 18.08 10.10
C ALA A 470 3.07 17.53 8.79
N SER A 471 3.88 16.83 7.99
CA SER A 471 3.44 16.14 6.76
C SER A 471 2.48 15.00 7.07
N VAL A 472 2.85 14.09 7.98
CA VAL A 472 2.02 12.93 8.33
C VAL A 472 0.68 13.37 8.95
N SER A 473 0.65 14.49 9.65
CA SER A 473 -0.60 15.06 10.19
C SER A 473 -1.46 15.67 9.09
N ARG A 474 -0.86 16.38 8.14
CA ARG A 474 -1.55 16.96 6.98
C ARG A 474 -2.19 15.89 6.09
N PHE A 475 -1.47 14.80 5.83
CA PHE A 475 -1.91 13.67 5.01
C PHE A 475 -2.25 12.45 5.86
N SER A 476 -3.07 12.66 6.90
CA SER A 476 -3.59 11.59 7.77
C SER A 476 -4.71 10.79 7.08
N SER A 477 -5.11 9.68 7.69
CA SER A 477 -6.27 8.91 7.23
C SER A 477 -7.55 9.77 7.22
N ASP A 478 -7.76 10.60 8.24
CA ASP A 478 -8.93 11.49 8.29
C ASP A 478 -8.91 12.54 7.19
N ALA A 479 -7.73 13.10 6.86
CA ALA A 479 -7.59 14.02 5.75
C ALA A 479 -7.93 13.35 4.40
N TRP A 480 -7.47 12.09 4.20
CA TRP A 480 -7.78 11.31 3.01
C TRP A 480 -9.28 10.98 2.92
N ILE A 481 -9.91 10.59 4.03
CA ILE A 481 -11.35 10.36 4.11
C ILE A 481 -12.12 11.62 3.74
N THR A 482 -11.79 12.76 4.35
CA THR A 482 -12.42 14.05 4.09
C THR A 482 -12.29 14.46 2.62
N HIS A 483 -11.09 14.36 2.05
CA HIS A 483 -10.81 14.62 0.63
C HIS A 483 -11.69 13.74 -0.30
N THR A 484 -11.75 12.44 0.01
CA THR A 484 -12.53 11.49 -0.78
C THR A 484 -14.03 11.75 -0.70
N LEU A 485 -14.57 12.04 0.50
CA LEU A 485 -15.98 12.39 0.67
C LEU A 485 -16.35 13.69 -0.09
N GLN A 486 -15.47 14.70 -0.04
CA GLN A 486 -15.64 15.91 -0.86
C GLN A 486 -15.64 15.59 -2.35
N SER A 487 -14.82 14.63 -2.78
CA SER A 487 -14.82 14.18 -4.17
C SER A 487 -16.14 13.50 -4.56
N PHE A 488 -16.69 12.63 -3.70
CA PHE A 488 -18.01 12.02 -3.91
C PHE A 488 -19.14 13.07 -3.96
N ALA A 489 -19.10 14.06 -3.06
CA ALA A 489 -20.07 15.18 -3.10
C ALA A 489 -20.04 15.95 -4.43
N ARG A 490 -18.83 16.18 -5.00
CA ARG A 490 -18.70 16.81 -6.33
C ARG A 490 -19.27 15.96 -7.46
N LEU A 491 -19.41 14.66 -7.27
CA LEU A 491 -20.07 13.74 -8.19
C LEU A 491 -21.58 13.61 -7.95
N GLY A 492 -22.12 14.39 -7.01
CA GLY A 492 -23.56 14.46 -6.71
C GLY A 492 -24.04 13.43 -5.68
N VAL A 493 -23.12 12.79 -4.94
CA VAL A 493 -23.48 11.82 -3.91
C VAL A 493 -23.66 12.50 -2.55
N LYS A 494 -24.72 12.14 -1.83
CA LYS A 494 -24.97 12.62 -0.48
C LYS A 494 -23.99 11.94 0.48
N VAL A 495 -23.18 12.73 1.19
CA VAL A 495 -22.25 12.30 2.23
C VAL A 495 -22.58 13.08 3.52
N HIS A 496 -22.39 12.43 4.68
CA HIS A 496 -22.65 13.01 6.01
C HIS A 496 -21.37 13.46 6.70
#